data_df74034195bae9f7c47c7339f04a8307
#
_entry.id   df74034195bae9f7c47c7339f04a8307
#
_cell.length_a   1.000
_cell.length_b   1.000
_cell.length_c   1.000
_cell.angle_alpha   90.00
_cell.angle_beta   90.00
_cell.angle_gamma   90.00
#
_symmetry.space_group_name_H-M   'P 1'
#
loop_
_entity.id
_entity.type
_entity.pdbx_description
1 polymer ?
#
loop_
_entity_poly.entity_id
_entity_poly.type
_entity_poly.pdbx_seq_one_letter_code
_entity_poly.pdbx_strand_id
1 'polypeptide(L)'
;MLELSHVTFRYAEGLPDILKDISLSFDKGEFVAITGRNGCGKTTVTRLLTGLEKPASGQILYHGKDVTREEPSERSRFIGYVFQQPDRQMFMPTVREEIAFGPYHQGKRGAELEEAVARAMQDTDTEALAEEYPRILSRGDQQRVAIASALAMDTEY
;
A
#
# COMPACT_ATOMS: atom_id res chain seq x y z
N MET A 1 8.33 -3.78 13.60
CA MET A 1 8.99 -2.54 13.16
C MET A 1 9.36 -2.66 11.70
N LEU A 2 9.02 -1.67 10.89
CA LEU A 2 9.40 -1.53 9.47
C LEU A 2 10.41 -0.38 9.38
N GLU A 3 11.54 -0.57 8.65
CA GLU A 3 12.64 0.40 8.66
C GLU A 3 13.22 0.64 7.28
N LEU A 4 13.63 1.89 7.04
CA LEU A 4 14.63 2.26 6.05
C LEU A 4 15.95 2.48 6.81
N SER A 5 17.03 1.82 6.43
CA SER A 5 18.35 1.94 7.05
C SER A 5 19.37 2.43 6.04
N HIS A 6 19.87 3.67 6.25
CA HIS A 6 20.88 4.31 5.39
C HIS A 6 20.54 4.28 3.90
N VAL A 7 19.25 4.50 3.56
CA VAL A 7 18.75 4.40 2.19
C VAL A 7 19.09 5.63 1.36
N THR A 8 19.74 5.38 0.24
CA THR A 8 19.92 6.36 -0.84
C THR A 8 19.16 5.89 -2.07
N PHE A 9 18.44 6.79 -2.74
CA PHE A 9 17.66 6.47 -3.92
C PHE A 9 17.78 7.51 -5.03
N ARG A 10 17.88 7.03 -6.27
CA ARG A 10 17.80 7.77 -7.53
C ARG A 10 16.99 6.96 -8.55
N TYR A 11 16.26 7.64 -9.43
CA TYR A 11 15.43 6.96 -10.46
C TYR A 11 16.24 6.33 -11.60
N ALA A 12 17.45 6.82 -11.86
CA ALA A 12 18.37 6.21 -12.83
C ALA A 12 19.82 6.55 -12.50
N GLU A 13 20.76 5.76 -13.02
CA GLU A 13 22.19 6.09 -12.93
C GLU A 13 22.47 7.44 -13.57
N GLY A 14 23.29 8.26 -12.92
CA GLY A 14 23.65 9.62 -13.37
C GLY A 14 22.63 10.71 -13.00
N LEU A 15 21.44 10.35 -12.48
CA LEU A 15 20.52 11.34 -11.94
C LEU A 15 20.84 11.67 -10.49
N PRO A 16 20.46 12.88 -10.02
CA PRO A 16 20.63 13.28 -8.63
C PRO A 16 19.88 12.35 -7.67
N ASP A 17 20.45 12.15 -6.50
CA ASP A 17 19.77 11.41 -5.42
C ASP A 17 18.56 12.18 -4.92
N ILE A 18 17.42 11.52 -4.93
CA ILE A 18 16.14 12.01 -4.36
C ILE A 18 16.13 11.82 -2.85
N LEU A 19 16.62 10.66 -2.39
CA LEU A 19 16.85 10.39 -0.98
C LEU A 19 18.34 10.17 -0.76
N LYS A 20 18.88 10.76 0.30
CA LYS A 20 20.30 10.73 0.62
C LYS A 20 20.49 10.25 2.05
N ASP A 21 20.93 9.02 2.22
CA ASP A 21 21.26 8.41 3.51
C ASP A 21 20.12 8.58 4.55
N ILE A 22 18.92 8.17 4.15
CA ILE A 22 17.72 8.29 4.98
C ILE A 22 17.56 7.05 5.86
N SER A 23 17.38 7.28 7.16
CA SER A 23 16.99 6.26 8.12
C SER A 23 15.68 6.67 8.78
N LEU A 24 14.66 5.80 8.70
CA LEU A 24 13.32 6.00 9.25
C LEU A 24 12.82 4.66 9.81
N SER A 25 12.09 4.70 10.90
CA SER A 25 11.43 3.54 11.49
C SER A 25 9.95 3.81 11.70
N PHE A 26 9.14 2.76 11.57
CA PHE A 26 7.70 2.79 11.74
C PHE A 26 7.30 1.63 12.66
N ASP A 27 6.67 1.93 13.77
CA ASP A 27 6.17 0.92 14.67
C ASP A 27 4.73 0.51 14.33
N LYS A 28 4.35 -0.71 14.68
CA LYS A 28 2.99 -1.20 14.50
C LYS A 28 2.00 -0.33 15.28
N GLY A 29 0.91 0.08 14.61
CA GLY A 29 -0.15 0.90 15.20
C GLY A 29 0.22 2.38 15.36
N GLU A 30 1.39 2.80 14.87
CA GLU A 30 1.77 4.21 14.83
C GLU A 30 1.09 4.94 13.66
N PHE A 31 0.63 6.17 13.92
CA PHE A 31 0.17 7.08 12.89
C PHE A 31 1.29 8.07 12.54
N VAL A 32 1.88 7.93 11.36
CA VAL A 32 3.01 8.75 10.90
C VAL A 32 2.60 9.65 9.75
N ALA A 33 2.81 10.96 9.88
CA ALA A 33 2.59 11.93 8.81
C ALA A 33 3.93 12.34 8.17
N ILE A 34 4.14 12.01 6.90
CA ILE A 34 5.30 12.45 6.13
C ILE A 34 4.94 13.76 5.42
N THR A 35 5.52 14.88 5.86
CA THR A 35 5.27 16.22 5.32
C THR A 35 6.51 16.79 4.61
N GLY A 36 6.30 17.76 3.74
CA GLY A 36 7.37 18.43 3.02
C GLY A 36 6.95 18.98 1.66
N ARG A 37 7.86 19.72 1.01
CA ARG A 37 7.63 20.35 -0.31
C ARG A 37 7.35 19.28 -1.39
N ASN A 38 6.67 19.71 -2.47
CA ASN A 38 6.48 18.83 -3.63
C ASN A 38 7.85 18.45 -4.24
N GLY A 39 7.99 17.16 -4.58
CA GLY A 39 9.25 16.63 -5.15
C GLY A 39 10.33 16.25 -4.12
N CYS A 40 10.12 16.43 -2.82
CA CYS A 40 11.14 16.10 -1.81
C CYS A 40 11.27 14.61 -1.46
N GLY A 41 10.58 13.70 -2.16
CA GLY A 41 10.75 12.26 -1.99
C GLY A 41 9.70 11.56 -1.10
N LYS A 42 8.61 12.21 -0.64
CA LYS A 42 7.58 11.59 0.21
C LYS A 42 7.01 10.30 -0.40
N THR A 43 6.53 10.37 -1.63
CA THR A 43 6.00 9.20 -2.36
C THR A 43 7.10 8.18 -2.64
N THR A 44 8.34 8.61 -2.80
CA THR A 44 9.48 7.71 -3.02
C THR A 44 9.73 6.84 -1.79
N VAL A 45 9.60 7.40 -0.57
CA VAL A 45 9.70 6.64 0.68
C VAL A 45 8.67 5.51 0.71
N THR A 46 7.38 5.81 0.45
CA THR A 46 6.33 4.79 0.45
C THR A 46 6.51 3.74 -0.65
N ARG A 47 6.99 4.14 -1.84
CA ARG A 47 7.28 3.21 -2.94
C ARG A 47 8.46 2.28 -2.64
N LEU A 48 9.46 2.76 -1.92
CA LEU A 48 10.56 1.92 -1.43
C LEU A 48 10.09 0.91 -0.39
N LEU A 49 9.28 1.34 0.58
CA LEU A 49 8.72 0.44 1.60
C LEU A 49 7.88 -0.67 0.98
N THR A 50 7.07 -0.36 -0.03
CA THR A 50 6.21 -1.34 -0.72
C THR A 50 6.93 -2.18 -1.77
N GLY A 51 8.22 -1.91 -2.05
CA GLY A 51 9.01 -2.64 -3.07
C GLY A 51 8.76 -2.22 -4.51
N LEU A 52 7.91 -1.20 -4.75
CA LEU A 52 7.69 -0.62 -6.07
C LEU A 52 8.92 0.08 -6.65
N GLU A 53 9.83 0.48 -5.77
CA GLU A 53 11.17 0.97 -6.12
C GLU A 53 12.21 0.23 -5.28
N LYS A 54 13.44 0.16 -5.78
CA LYS A 54 14.57 -0.45 -5.07
C LYS A 54 15.64 0.60 -4.79
N PRO A 55 16.21 0.64 -3.58
CA PRO A 55 17.21 1.65 -3.24
C PRO A 55 18.52 1.42 -4.01
N ALA A 56 19.26 2.51 -4.27
CA ALA A 56 20.59 2.45 -4.83
C ALA A 56 21.61 1.93 -3.79
N SER A 57 21.39 2.24 -2.51
CA SER A 57 22.15 1.70 -1.37
C SER A 57 21.31 1.75 -0.10
N GLY A 58 21.76 1.06 0.96
CA GLY A 58 21.03 0.90 2.21
C GLY A 58 20.11 -0.32 2.18
N GLN A 59 19.30 -0.47 3.21
CA GLN A 59 18.45 -1.64 3.44
C GLN A 59 17.05 -1.23 3.85
N ILE A 60 16.08 -2.10 3.55
CA ILE A 60 14.71 -2.05 4.06
C ILE A 60 14.52 -3.28 4.92
N LEU A 61 14.16 -3.06 6.18
CA LEU A 61 14.07 -4.12 7.18
C LEU A 61 12.61 -4.26 7.67
N TYR A 62 12.13 -5.49 7.75
CA TYR A 62 10.87 -5.85 8.38
C TYR A 62 11.14 -6.78 9.54
N HIS A 63 10.86 -6.32 10.78
CA HIS A 63 11.23 -7.02 12.02
C HIS A 63 12.70 -7.46 12.06
N GLY A 64 13.62 -6.61 11.56
CA GLY A 64 15.05 -6.89 11.49
C GLY A 64 15.48 -7.79 10.33
N LYS A 65 14.54 -8.35 9.57
CA LYS A 65 14.84 -9.13 8.36
C LYS A 65 15.01 -8.20 7.16
N ASP A 66 16.08 -8.37 6.40
CA ASP A 66 16.29 -7.63 5.14
C ASP A 66 15.29 -8.08 4.07
N VAL A 67 14.40 -7.15 3.67
CA VAL A 67 13.40 -7.33 2.63
C VAL A 67 13.68 -6.46 1.39
N THR A 68 14.86 -5.86 1.30
CA THR A 68 15.23 -4.88 0.26
C THR A 68 14.99 -5.41 -1.15
N ARG A 69 15.20 -6.69 -1.38
CA ARG A 69 15.05 -7.32 -2.70
C ARG A 69 13.71 -8.03 -2.91
N GLU A 70 12.88 -8.14 -1.88
CA GLU A 70 11.56 -8.74 -1.99
C GLU A 70 10.69 -7.94 -2.96
N GLU A 71 9.89 -8.66 -3.76
CA GLU A 71 8.97 -8.05 -4.72
C GLU A 71 7.72 -7.48 -4.03
N PRO A 72 6.97 -6.55 -4.66
CA PRO A 72 5.75 -5.98 -4.07
C PRO A 72 4.74 -7.03 -3.64
N SER A 73 4.60 -8.12 -4.37
CA SER A 73 3.71 -9.24 -4.04
C SER A 73 4.09 -9.96 -2.74
N GLU A 74 5.36 -9.99 -2.39
CA GLU A 74 5.83 -10.56 -1.13
C GLU A 74 5.58 -9.60 0.03
N ARG A 75 5.83 -8.29 -0.18
CA ARG A 75 5.61 -7.24 0.82
C ARG A 75 4.14 -6.93 1.08
N SER A 76 3.25 -7.21 0.13
CA SER A 76 1.81 -7.06 0.32
C SER A 76 1.23 -7.93 1.46
N ARG A 77 2.00 -8.90 1.96
CA ARG A 77 1.62 -9.69 3.13
C ARG A 77 1.65 -8.90 4.45
N PHE A 78 2.42 -7.82 4.50
CA PHE A 78 2.58 -7.02 5.72
C PHE A 78 2.41 -5.50 5.50
N ILE A 79 2.28 -5.03 4.24
CA ILE A 79 2.02 -3.63 3.90
C ILE A 79 0.81 -3.53 2.98
N GLY A 80 -0.22 -2.81 3.40
CA GLY A 80 -1.29 -2.32 2.54
C GLY A 80 -0.87 -0.99 1.90
N TYR A 81 -1.23 -0.77 0.64
CA TYR A 81 -0.88 0.46 -0.07
C TYR A 81 -2.05 1.03 -0.86
N VAL A 82 -2.33 2.31 -0.63
CA VAL A 82 -3.33 3.06 -1.40
C VAL A 82 -2.63 4.06 -2.31
N PHE A 83 -2.86 3.95 -3.62
CA PHE A 83 -2.27 4.86 -4.59
C PHE A 83 -2.89 6.25 -4.53
N GLN A 84 -2.11 7.26 -4.86
CA GLN A 84 -2.56 8.66 -4.91
C GLN A 84 -3.70 8.88 -5.92
N GLN A 85 -3.78 8.07 -6.96
CA GLN A 85 -4.83 8.08 -7.98
C GLN A 85 -5.57 6.74 -7.91
N PRO A 86 -6.71 6.66 -7.20
CA PRO A 86 -7.42 5.41 -6.96
C PRO A 86 -7.96 4.76 -8.24
N ASP A 87 -8.33 5.56 -9.24
CA ASP A 87 -8.82 5.10 -10.55
C ASP A 87 -7.81 4.20 -11.29
N ARG A 88 -6.51 4.39 -11.05
CA ARG A 88 -5.45 3.56 -11.65
C ARG A 88 -5.28 2.21 -10.97
N GLN A 89 -5.81 2.07 -9.78
CA GLN A 89 -5.72 0.83 -8.99
C GLN A 89 -6.86 -0.13 -9.32
N MET A 90 -8.02 0.40 -9.76
CA MET A 90 -9.27 -0.36 -9.90
C MET A 90 -9.36 -1.04 -11.26
N PHE A 91 -9.65 -2.34 -11.26
CA PHE A 91 -9.74 -3.16 -12.48
C PHE A 91 -10.80 -4.28 -12.41
N MET A 92 -11.42 -4.50 -11.25
CA MET A 92 -12.47 -5.50 -11.09
C MET A 92 -13.84 -4.99 -11.55
N PRO A 93 -14.78 -5.89 -11.92
CA PRO A 93 -16.13 -5.54 -12.37
C PRO A 93 -16.98 -4.88 -11.30
N THR A 94 -16.81 -5.26 -10.03
CA THR A 94 -17.60 -4.71 -8.92
C THR A 94 -16.70 -4.25 -7.77
N VAL A 95 -17.23 -3.34 -6.93
CA VAL A 95 -16.56 -2.89 -5.70
C VAL A 95 -16.25 -4.06 -4.77
N ARG A 96 -17.20 -4.99 -4.60
CA ARG A 96 -17.01 -6.18 -3.77
C ARG A 96 -15.82 -7.01 -4.25
N GLU A 97 -15.73 -7.26 -5.55
CA GLU A 97 -14.62 -8.03 -6.14
C GLU A 97 -13.29 -7.29 -6.05
N GLU A 98 -13.31 -5.96 -6.21
CA GLU A 98 -12.12 -5.12 -6.04
C GLU A 98 -11.55 -5.22 -4.62
N ILE A 99 -12.41 -5.15 -3.60
CA ILE A 99 -12.02 -5.28 -2.19
C ILE A 99 -11.57 -6.72 -1.88
N ALA A 100 -12.23 -7.72 -2.46
CA ALA A 100 -11.90 -9.13 -2.26
C ALA A 100 -10.58 -9.57 -2.90
N PHE A 101 -10.09 -8.84 -3.90
CA PHE A 101 -8.93 -9.24 -4.70
C PHE A 101 -7.67 -9.48 -3.86
N GLY A 102 -7.30 -8.51 -3.00
CA GLY A 102 -6.12 -8.61 -2.14
C GLY A 102 -6.17 -9.81 -1.18
N PRO A 103 -7.20 -9.89 -0.31
CA PRO A 103 -7.36 -11.00 0.63
C PRO A 103 -7.42 -12.36 -0.05
N TYR A 104 -8.08 -12.45 -1.22
CA TYR A 104 -8.11 -13.68 -2.01
C TYR A 104 -6.70 -14.14 -2.42
N HIS A 105 -5.85 -13.22 -2.87
CA HIS A 105 -4.46 -13.52 -3.26
C HIS A 105 -3.55 -13.80 -2.06
N GLN A 106 -3.91 -13.31 -0.86
CA GLN A 106 -3.26 -13.71 0.39
C GLN A 106 -3.65 -15.12 0.86
N GLY A 107 -4.65 -15.77 0.22
CA GLY A 107 -5.08 -17.13 0.52
C GLY A 107 -6.41 -17.24 1.28
N LYS A 108 -7.05 -16.13 1.66
CA LYS A 108 -8.37 -16.15 2.31
C LYS A 108 -9.42 -16.71 1.36
N ARG A 109 -10.36 -17.53 1.88
CA ARG A 109 -11.42 -18.21 1.10
C ARG A 109 -12.70 -18.31 1.92
N GLY A 110 -13.83 -18.50 1.21
CA GLY A 110 -15.13 -18.75 1.82
C GLY A 110 -15.50 -17.70 2.86
N ALA A 111 -15.94 -18.14 4.04
CA ALA A 111 -16.41 -17.26 5.11
C ALA A 111 -15.33 -16.24 5.58
N GLU A 112 -14.07 -16.62 5.64
CA GLU A 112 -12.98 -15.71 6.04
C GLU A 112 -12.81 -14.56 5.03
N LEU A 113 -12.92 -14.83 3.75
CA LEU A 113 -12.86 -13.81 2.71
C LEU A 113 -14.07 -12.87 2.78
N GLU A 114 -15.28 -13.43 2.88
CA GLU A 114 -16.51 -12.65 2.97
C GLU A 114 -16.52 -11.74 4.21
N GLU A 115 -16.06 -12.23 5.35
CA GLU A 115 -15.98 -11.46 6.59
C GLU A 115 -14.97 -10.31 6.46
N ALA A 116 -13.80 -10.55 5.87
CA ALA A 116 -12.79 -9.51 5.65
C ALA A 116 -13.33 -8.40 4.73
N VAL A 117 -14.01 -8.78 3.65
CA VAL A 117 -14.63 -7.84 2.70
C VAL A 117 -15.75 -7.04 3.38
N ALA A 118 -16.67 -7.72 4.07
CA ALA A 118 -17.80 -7.06 4.73
C ALA A 118 -17.32 -6.05 5.78
N ARG A 119 -16.35 -6.42 6.61
CA ARG A 119 -15.76 -5.53 7.60
C ARG A 119 -15.12 -4.29 6.94
N ALA A 120 -14.31 -4.49 5.90
CA ALA A 120 -13.66 -3.38 5.21
C ALA A 120 -14.67 -2.44 4.54
N MET A 121 -15.76 -2.98 3.98
CA MET A 121 -16.84 -2.18 3.39
C MET A 121 -17.57 -1.37 4.46
N GLN A 122 -17.86 -1.96 5.61
CA GLN A 122 -18.49 -1.27 6.75
C GLN A 122 -17.60 -0.15 7.27
N ASP A 123 -16.29 -0.40 7.45
CA ASP A 123 -15.31 0.58 7.96
C ASP A 123 -15.15 1.80 7.03
N THR A 124 -15.55 1.67 5.77
CA THR A 124 -15.41 2.72 4.75
C THR A 124 -16.73 3.24 4.18
N ASP A 125 -17.89 2.83 4.73
CA ASP A 125 -19.23 3.17 4.25
C ASP A 125 -19.39 2.89 2.74
N THR A 126 -18.99 1.72 2.27
CA THR A 126 -19.06 1.34 0.85
C THR A 126 -20.01 0.19 0.55
N GLU A 127 -20.78 -0.31 1.54
CA GLU A 127 -21.69 -1.44 1.38
C GLU A 127 -22.76 -1.20 0.29
N ALA A 128 -23.30 0.01 0.22
CA ALA A 128 -24.29 0.37 -0.79
C ALA A 128 -23.72 0.39 -2.22
N LEU A 129 -22.41 0.37 -2.36
CA LEU A 129 -21.70 0.41 -3.65
C LEU A 129 -21.23 -0.98 -4.11
N ALA A 130 -21.53 -2.04 -3.35
CA ALA A 130 -20.97 -3.37 -3.52
C ALA A 130 -20.99 -3.90 -4.95
N GLU A 131 -22.11 -3.73 -5.64
CA GLU A 131 -22.35 -4.22 -7.00
C GLU A 131 -22.03 -3.18 -8.10
N GLU A 132 -21.62 -1.97 -7.70
CA GLU A 132 -21.30 -0.92 -8.66
C GLU A 132 -19.93 -1.16 -9.32
N TYR A 133 -19.78 -0.65 -10.55
CA TYR A 133 -18.49 -0.68 -11.24
C TYR A 133 -17.57 0.41 -10.67
N PRO A 134 -16.40 0.07 -10.08
CA PRO A 134 -15.58 1.03 -9.33
C PRO A 134 -15.16 2.27 -10.12
N ARG A 135 -14.91 2.13 -11.43
CA ARG A 135 -14.38 3.22 -12.26
C ARG A 135 -15.37 4.34 -12.58
N ILE A 136 -16.69 4.10 -12.44
CA ILE A 136 -17.72 5.13 -12.69
C ILE A 136 -18.10 5.88 -11.43
N LEU A 137 -17.61 5.45 -10.27
CA LEU A 137 -17.87 6.10 -8.99
C LEU A 137 -17.26 7.49 -8.92
N SER A 138 -17.79 8.32 -8.02
CA SER A 138 -17.15 9.59 -7.69
C SER A 138 -15.72 9.37 -7.18
N ARG A 139 -14.84 10.36 -7.33
CA ARG A 139 -13.46 10.27 -6.85
C ARG A 139 -13.37 9.99 -5.34
N GLY A 140 -14.32 10.51 -4.56
CA GLY A 140 -14.39 10.26 -3.12
C GLY A 140 -14.74 8.80 -2.82
N ASP A 141 -15.71 8.24 -3.55
CA ASP A 141 -16.10 6.85 -3.42
C ASP A 141 -14.98 5.91 -3.87
N GLN A 142 -14.32 6.22 -5.00
CA GLN A 142 -13.13 5.49 -5.43
C GLN A 142 -12.03 5.48 -4.37
N GLN A 143 -11.81 6.59 -3.67
CA GLN A 143 -10.84 6.66 -2.59
C GLN A 143 -11.25 5.75 -1.42
N ARG A 144 -12.55 5.74 -1.04
CA ARG A 144 -13.06 4.85 0.01
C ARG A 144 -12.91 3.39 -0.37
N VAL A 145 -13.22 3.02 -1.61
CA VAL A 145 -13.01 1.65 -2.12
C VAL A 145 -11.55 1.25 -2.10
N ALA A 146 -10.63 2.13 -2.51
CA ALA A 146 -9.19 1.86 -2.46
C ALA A 146 -8.68 1.65 -1.02
N ILE A 147 -9.21 2.42 -0.06
CA ILE A 147 -8.92 2.23 1.37
C ILE A 147 -9.49 0.89 1.86
N ALA A 148 -10.75 0.56 1.49
CA ALA A 148 -11.36 -0.72 1.83
C ALA A 148 -10.52 -1.90 1.33
N SER A 149 -10.02 -1.83 0.08
CA SER A 149 -9.17 -2.87 -0.50
C SER A 149 -7.88 -3.08 0.30
N ALA A 150 -7.27 -2.01 0.83
CA ALA A 150 -6.10 -2.11 1.68
C ALA A 150 -6.46 -2.68 3.07
N LEU A 151 -7.56 -2.22 3.70
CA LEU A 151 -8.00 -2.69 5.01
C LEU A 151 -8.39 -4.17 5.01
N ALA A 152 -9.05 -4.65 3.94
CA ALA A 152 -9.46 -6.05 3.82
C ALA A 152 -8.27 -7.04 3.85
N MET A 153 -7.09 -6.59 3.47
CA MET A 153 -5.87 -7.39 3.50
C MET A 153 -5.39 -7.67 4.94
N ASP A 154 -5.82 -6.88 5.92
CA ASP A 154 -5.48 -7.03 7.34
C ASP A 154 -3.96 -7.06 7.58
N THR A 155 -3.23 -6.16 6.92
CA THR A 155 -1.78 -6.06 6.99
C THR A 155 -1.32 -5.33 8.27
N GLU A 156 -0.07 -5.52 8.64
CA GLU A 156 0.49 -4.89 9.86
C GLU A 156 0.75 -3.38 9.68
N TYR A 157 0.99 -2.95 8.43
CA TYR A 157 1.25 -1.56 8.01
C TYR A 157 0.38 -1.16 6.84
#